data_6e1148c52f87eae573ac973ef4ba0b24
#
_entry.id   6e1148c52f87eae573ac973ef4ba0b24
#
_cell.length_a   1.000
_cell.length_b   1.000
_cell.length_c   1.000
_cell.angle_alpha   90.00
_cell.angle_beta   90.00
_cell.angle_gamma   90.00
#
_symmetry.space_group_name_H-M   'P 1'
#
loop_
_entity.id
_entity.type
_entity.pdbx_description
1 polymer ?
#
loop_
_entity_poly.entity_id
_entity_poly.type
_entity_poly.pdbx_seq_one_letter_code
_entity_poly.pdbx_strand_id
1 'polypeptide(L)'
;SSEKCGREVLYRRTDDNTVDLNTWADALSFFSEEDPLGVIGSFLIDKLEKPSDSFRFKHHYMLHALDSDVLCDLLAAIDEKRAAELTVRSLRSGRDYQRTVCPLKIYVSTQSGRQYLLGYHYRGRHLSFFRLDAIKKVTIGNVEKHYSKYLGYQEKFDQHLWGVSTGPDHNLDHIEMSVHFDPGEEFVLHRLEREKRHGTVELLDSQTCRFSADVYDASEILPWLRTFIGRIVDLKCSSQYVLD
;
A
#
# COMPACT_ATOMS: atom_id res chain seq x y z
N SER A 1 -14.98 24.59 21.19
CA SER A 1 -15.88 24.46 22.35
C SER A 1 -16.95 23.42 22.10
N SER A 2 -17.41 22.74 23.10
CA SER A 2 -18.51 21.79 23.01
C SER A 2 -19.68 22.26 23.88
N GLU A 3 -20.91 22.09 23.40
CA GLU A 3 -22.14 22.40 24.12
C GLU A 3 -23.04 21.18 24.15
N LYS A 4 -23.56 20.83 25.33
CA LYS A 4 -24.44 19.69 25.51
C LYS A 4 -25.89 20.13 25.31
N CYS A 5 -26.56 19.62 24.32
CA CYS A 5 -27.96 19.88 24.04
C CYS A 5 -28.76 18.59 24.21
N GLY A 6 -29.31 18.35 25.42
CA GLY A 6 -30.01 17.10 25.75
C GLY A 6 -29.07 15.87 25.76
N ARG A 7 -29.30 14.91 24.87
CA ARG A 7 -28.45 13.71 24.68
C ARG A 7 -27.36 13.90 23.63
N GLU A 8 -27.35 15.01 22.92
CA GLU A 8 -26.39 15.32 21.87
C GLU A 8 -25.32 16.27 22.36
N VAL A 9 -24.10 16.09 21.87
CA VAL A 9 -22.98 16.99 22.08
C VAL A 9 -22.69 17.71 20.78
N LEU A 10 -22.89 19.00 20.76
CA LEU A 10 -22.60 19.85 19.61
C LEU A 10 -21.19 20.43 19.77
N TYR A 11 -20.35 20.22 18.76
CA TYR A 11 -19.01 20.79 18.68
C TYR A 11 -19.04 22.04 17.78
N ARG A 12 -18.65 23.18 18.31
CA ARG A 12 -18.47 24.39 17.51
C ARG A 12 -16.98 24.67 17.35
N ARG A 13 -16.60 25.00 16.12
CA ARG A 13 -15.27 25.55 15.85
C ARG A 13 -15.18 26.91 16.54
N THR A 14 -14.19 27.07 17.42
CA THR A 14 -13.85 28.37 17.98
C THR A 14 -12.83 29.03 17.08
N ASP A 15 -12.99 30.33 16.83
CA ASP A 15 -12.03 31.11 16.03
C ASP A 15 -10.70 31.40 16.75
N ASP A 16 -10.54 30.91 17.99
CA ASP A 16 -9.26 30.94 18.71
C ASP A 16 -8.33 29.88 18.10
N ASN A 17 -7.59 30.33 17.11
CA ASN A 17 -6.61 29.55 16.34
C ASN A 17 -5.27 29.34 17.08
N THR A 18 -5.20 29.43 18.36
CA THR A 18 -4.05 28.94 19.13
C THR A 18 -4.17 27.44 19.27
N VAL A 19 -3.85 26.72 18.19
CA VAL A 19 -3.64 25.28 18.27
C VAL A 19 -2.43 25.07 19.18
N ASP A 20 -2.66 24.56 20.39
CA ASP A 20 -1.56 24.09 21.22
C ASP A 20 -0.92 22.89 20.54
N LEU A 21 0.20 23.14 19.87
CA LEU A 21 0.96 22.13 19.15
C LEU A 21 1.37 20.97 20.06
N ASN A 22 1.53 21.22 21.37
CA ASN A 22 1.86 20.16 22.32
C ASN A 22 0.70 19.16 22.50
N THR A 23 -0.56 19.61 22.41
CA THR A 23 -1.72 18.71 22.43
C THR A 23 -1.75 17.77 21.22
N TRP A 24 -1.18 18.19 20.10
CA TRP A 24 -1.08 17.35 18.88
C TRP A 24 0.16 16.46 18.86
N ALA A 25 1.14 16.70 19.74
CA ALA A 25 2.39 15.95 19.77
C ALA A 25 2.14 14.44 19.96
N ASP A 26 1.20 14.07 20.85
CA ASP A 26 0.86 12.66 21.09
C ASP A 26 0.19 12.03 19.87
N ALA A 27 -0.75 12.73 19.22
CA ALA A 27 -1.42 12.24 18.03
C ALA A 27 -0.43 12.10 16.85
N LEU A 28 0.40 13.12 16.62
CA LEU A 28 1.42 13.09 15.58
C LEU A 28 2.44 11.98 15.82
N SER A 29 2.87 11.79 17.08
CA SER A 29 3.78 10.73 17.48
C SER A 29 3.16 9.34 17.25
N PHE A 30 1.88 9.15 17.56
CA PHE A 30 1.17 7.90 17.33
C PHE A 30 1.13 7.53 15.83
N PHE A 31 0.77 8.48 14.98
CA PHE A 31 0.66 8.25 13.54
C PHE A 31 1.99 8.29 12.78
N SER A 32 3.06 8.84 13.36
CA SER A 32 4.36 9.00 12.69
C SER A 32 5.01 7.67 12.28
N GLU A 33 4.71 6.60 12.99
CA GLU A 33 5.32 5.29 12.77
C GLU A 33 4.53 4.40 11.79
N GLU A 34 3.25 4.70 11.57
CA GLU A 34 2.34 3.79 10.87
C GLU A 34 1.85 4.30 9.52
N ASP A 35 1.93 5.62 9.27
CA ASP A 35 1.33 6.23 8.10
C ASP A 35 2.33 7.13 7.34
N PRO A 36 2.32 7.16 6.00
CA PRO A 36 3.09 8.13 5.20
C PRO A 36 2.90 9.59 5.63
N LEU A 37 1.70 9.96 6.06
CA LEU A 37 1.43 11.29 6.64
C LEU A 37 2.14 11.50 7.98
N GLY A 38 2.43 10.44 8.70
CA GLY A 38 3.21 10.50 9.93
C GLY A 38 4.64 10.98 9.71
N VAL A 39 5.23 10.74 8.54
CA VAL A 39 6.56 11.28 8.20
C VAL A 39 6.53 12.80 8.15
N ILE A 40 5.48 13.39 7.58
CA ILE A 40 5.26 14.85 7.61
C ILE A 40 5.00 15.32 9.05
N GLY A 41 4.21 14.55 9.79
CA GLY A 41 3.94 14.80 11.22
C GLY A 41 5.21 14.75 12.07
N SER A 42 6.12 13.80 11.81
CA SER A 42 7.38 13.69 12.54
C SER A 42 8.28 14.92 12.33
N PHE A 43 8.31 15.46 11.11
CA PHE A 43 9.00 16.73 10.84
C PHE A 43 8.43 17.90 11.66
N LEU A 44 7.10 17.92 11.87
CA LEU A 44 6.46 18.91 12.73
C LEU A 44 6.80 18.66 14.21
N ILE A 45 6.84 17.40 14.65
CA ILE A 45 7.22 17.01 16.03
C ILE A 45 8.66 17.48 16.33
N ASP A 46 9.59 17.34 15.41
CA ASP A 46 10.98 17.79 15.58
C ASP A 46 11.10 19.32 15.78
N LYS A 47 10.05 20.07 15.43
CA LYS A 47 9.97 21.51 15.67
C LYS A 47 9.31 21.86 17.01
N LEU A 48 8.77 20.88 17.74
CA LEU A 48 8.18 21.10 19.03
C LEU A 48 9.27 21.12 20.11
N GLU A 49 9.09 21.98 21.11
CA GLU A 49 10.05 22.10 22.21
C GLU A 49 10.04 20.88 23.15
N LYS A 50 8.95 20.12 23.16
CA LYS A 50 8.78 18.93 23.99
C LYS A 50 8.26 17.76 23.13
N PRO A 51 9.09 16.76 22.84
CA PRO A 51 8.61 15.52 22.25
C PRO A 51 7.67 14.79 23.21
N SER A 52 6.71 14.03 22.66
CA SER A 52 5.82 13.19 23.46
C SER A 52 6.57 11.99 24.03
N ASP A 53 6.41 11.75 25.34
CA ASP A 53 6.90 10.54 26.01
C ASP A 53 5.80 9.48 26.18
N SER A 54 4.57 9.76 25.68
CA SER A 54 3.41 8.90 25.88
C SER A 54 3.48 7.60 25.10
N PHE A 55 4.23 7.57 23.99
CA PHE A 55 4.31 6.42 23.11
C PHE A 55 5.75 5.96 22.91
N ARG A 56 5.94 4.64 22.95
CA ARG A 56 7.20 3.99 22.61
C ARG A 56 6.94 2.82 21.65
N PHE A 57 7.45 2.93 20.43
CA PHE A 57 7.36 1.87 19.42
C PHE A 57 8.53 0.90 19.59
N LYS A 58 8.23 -0.41 19.63
CA LYS A 58 9.26 -1.45 19.81
C LYS A 58 10.02 -1.77 18.54
N HIS A 59 9.42 -1.56 17.39
CA HIS A 59 9.96 -1.85 16.09
C HIS A 59 9.81 -0.64 15.20
N HIS A 60 10.92 0.01 14.90
CA HIS A 60 10.96 1.09 13.92
C HIS A 60 10.91 0.47 12.52
N TYR A 61 9.71 0.31 11.97
CA TYR A 61 9.57 0.05 10.55
C TYR A 61 10.02 1.29 9.77
N MET A 62 10.45 1.07 8.55
CA MET A 62 11.17 1.97 7.66
C MET A 62 10.53 3.34 7.38
N LEU A 63 9.52 3.80 8.13
CA LEU A 63 8.94 5.14 8.00
C LEU A 63 9.97 6.23 8.25
N HIS A 64 10.91 6.01 9.17
CA HIS A 64 12.02 6.94 9.44
C HIS A 64 13.01 7.07 8.28
N ALA A 65 12.95 6.18 7.29
CA ALA A 65 13.79 6.25 6.09
C ALA A 65 13.13 7.06 4.96
N LEU A 66 11.89 7.52 5.15
CA LEU A 66 11.19 8.35 4.16
C LEU A 66 11.61 9.80 4.31
N ASP A 67 11.95 10.40 3.18
CA ASP A 67 12.18 11.83 3.09
C ASP A 67 10.84 12.54 2.93
N SER A 68 10.52 13.45 3.85
CA SER A 68 9.26 14.20 3.83
C SER A 68 9.12 15.10 2.61
N ASP A 69 10.22 15.65 2.10
CA ASP A 69 10.21 16.48 0.90
C ASP A 69 9.84 15.64 -0.32
N VAL A 70 10.41 14.42 -0.42
CA VAL A 70 10.05 13.45 -1.47
C VAL A 70 8.56 13.11 -1.43
N LEU A 71 8.02 12.86 -0.24
CA LEU A 71 6.60 12.52 -0.09
C LEU A 71 5.70 13.70 -0.45
N CYS A 72 6.02 14.90 0.01
CA CYS A 72 5.27 16.13 -0.31
C CYS A 72 5.27 16.42 -1.82
N ASP A 73 6.43 16.31 -2.47
CA ASP A 73 6.56 16.53 -3.92
C ASP A 73 5.77 15.49 -4.72
N LEU A 74 5.76 14.23 -4.28
CA LEU A 74 4.96 13.18 -4.94
C LEU A 74 3.47 13.43 -4.78
N LEU A 75 3.00 13.81 -3.59
CA LEU A 75 1.58 14.13 -3.35
C LEU A 75 1.16 15.34 -4.17
N ALA A 76 2.00 16.39 -4.24
CA ALA A 76 1.73 17.54 -5.10
C ALA A 76 1.68 17.17 -6.58
N ALA A 77 2.61 16.32 -7.05
CA ALA A 77 2.62 15.87 -8.45
C ALA A 77 1.37 15.04 -8.80
N ILE A 78 0.87 14.22 -7.87
CA ILE A 78 -0.37 13.44 -8.04
C ILE A 78 -1.59 14.37 -8.08
N ASP A 79 -1.71 15.29 -7.13
CA ASP A 79 -2.83 16.23 -7.03
C ASP A 79 -2.92 17.16 -8.25
N GLU A 80 -1.77 17.73 -8.65
CA GLU A 80 -1.67 18.61 -9.81
C GLU A 80 -1.61 17.86 -11.14
N LYS A 81 -1.64 16.52 -11.14
CA LYS A 81 -1.60 15.66 -12.34
C LYS A 81 -0.37 15.93 -13.21
N ARG A 82 0.79 15.98 -12.61
CA ARG A 82 2.04 16.34 -13.27
C ARG A 82 2.98 15.14 -13.41
N ALA A 83 3.78 15.17 -14.47
CA ALA A 83 4.92 14.27 -14.59
C ALA A 83 5.98 14.60 -13.53
N ALA A 84 6.79 13.62 -13.15
CA ALA A 84 7.89 13.79 -12.23
C ALA A 84 9.15 13.06 -12.73
N GLU A 85 10.31 13.65 -12.48
CA GLU A 85 11.60 12.98 -12.60
C GLU A 85 12.05 12.53 -11.22
N LEU A 86 12.25 11.22 -11.07
CA LEU A 86 12.68 10.58 -9.84
C LEU A 86 14.16 10.25 -9.91
N THR A 87 14.93 10.62 -8.88
CA THR A 87 16.25 10.06 -8.62
C THR A 87 16.09 8.92 -7.64
N VAL A 88 16.33 7.70 -8.10
CA VAL A 88 16.08 6.47 -7.33
C VAL A 88 17.38 5.73 -7.09
N ARG A 89 17.60 5.27 -5.87
CA ARG A 89 18.73 4.40 -5.52
C ARG A 89 18.41 2.96 -5.80
N SER A 90 19.20 2.30 -6.63
CA SER A 90 19.10 0.86 -6.84
C SER A 90 19.53 0.12 -5.57
N LEU A 91 18.61 -0.64 -4.98
CA LEU A 91 18.90 -1.46 -3.79
C LEU A 91 19.89 -2.60 -4.09
N ARG A 92 19.92 -3.06 -5.35
CA ARG A 92 20.83 -4.14 -5.77
C ARG A 92 22.26 -3.66 -6.03
N SER A 93 22.41 -2.52 -6.72
CA SER A 93 23.73 -2.01 -7.16
C SER A 93 24.25 -0.87 -6.29
N GLY A 94 23.42 -0.26 -5.44
CA GLY A 94 23.73 0.95 -4.69
C GLY A 94 23.92 2.21 -5.54
N ARG A 95 23.69 2.13 -6.86
CA ARG A 95 23.85 3.26 -7.78
C ARG A 95 22.55 4.01 -7.95
N ASP A 96 22.66 5.32 -8.12
CA ASP A 96 21.50 6.17 -8.40
C ASP A 96 21.20 6.16 -9.92
N TYR A 97 19.91 6.19 -10.25
CA TYR A 97 19.43 6.30 -11.62
C TYR A 97 18.20 7.20 -11.68
N GLN A 98 17.93 7.77 -12.86
CA GLN A 98 16.80 8.65 -13.09
C GLN A 98 15.68 7.94 -13.83
N ARG A 99 14.43 8.28 -13.47
CA ARG A 99 13.20 7.79 -14.12
C ARG A 99 12.21 8.94 -14.25
N THR A 100 11.69 9.13 -15.46
CA THR A 100 10.57 10.03 -15.71
C THR A 100 9.30 9.22 -15.69
N VAL A 101 8.37 9.60 -14.82
CA VAL A 101 7.11 8.90 -14.57
C VAL A 101 5.95 9.87 -14.48
N CYS A 102 4.75 9.36 -14.67
CA CYS A 102 3.52 10.01 -14.21
C CYS A 102 3.13 9.39 -12.88
N PRO A 103 3.30 10.07 -11.75
CA PRO A 103 2.86 9.59 -10.44
C PRO A 103 1.34 9.43 -10.41
N LEU A 104 0.85 8.29 -9.93
CA LEU A 104 -0.59 8.00 -9.92
C LEU A 104 -1.14 7.78 -8.50
N LYS A 105 -0.45 6.96 -7.70
CA LYS A 105 -0.94 6.57 -6.37
C LYS A 105 0.18 6.06 -5.47
N ILE A 106 0.02 6.26 -4.18
CA ILE A 106 0.90 5.66 -3.16
C ILE A 106 0.20 4.43 -2.58
N TYR A 107 0.91 3.31 -2.58
CA TYR A 107 0.46 2.04 -2.01
C TYR A 107 1.25 1.75 -0.73
N VAL A 108 0.53 1.29 0.28
CA VAL A 108 1.13 0.81 1.53
C VAL A 108 0.97 -0.71 1.58
N SER A 109 2.08 -1.43 1.59
CA SER A 109 2.06 -2.88 1.75
C SER A 109 1.83 -3.22 3.22
N THR A 110 0.66 -3.74 3.54
CA THR A 110 0.33 -4.20 4.90
C THR A 110 1.15 -5.42 5.32
N GLN A 111 1.73 -6.14 4.36
CA GLN A 111 2.56 -7.31 4.61
C GLN A 111 3.98 -6.94 5.04
N SER A 112 4.57 -5.90 4.45
CA SER A 112 5.95 -5.48 4.69
C SER A 112 6.08 -4.13 5.39
N GLY A 113 4.97 -3.40 5.58
CA GLY A 113 4.95 -2.04 6.11
C GLY A 113 5.60 -0.99 5.20
N ARG A 114 5.93 -1.36 3.95
CA ARG A 114 6.63 -0.47 3.01
C ARG A 114 5.67 0.30 2.14
N GLN A 115 6.09 1.49 1.76
CA GLN A 115 5.34 2.36 0.87
C GLN A 115 5.96 2.39 -0.53
N TYR A 116 5.08 2.47 -1.53
CA TYR A 116 5.45 2.42 -2.93
C TYR A 116 4.68 3.47 -3.72
N LEU A 117 5.36 4.19 -4.57
CA LEU A 117 4.73 4.97 -5.62
C LEU A 117 4.40 4.06 -6.79
N LEU A 118 3.13 4.00 -7.19
CA LEU A 118 2.75 3.51 -8.52
C LEU A 118 2.79 4.68 -9.49
N GLY A 119 3.58 4.53 -10.55
CA GLY A 119 3.68 5.52 -11.62
C GLY A 119 3.73 4.87 -13.00
N TYR A 120 3.22 5.59 -14.01
CA TYR A 120 3.40 5.19 -15.39
C TYR A 120 4.79 5.58 -15.86
N HIS A 121 5.62 4.58 -16.19
CA HIS A 121 6.99 4.76 -16.62
C HIS A 121 7.02 5.00 -18.13
N TYR A 122 7.34 6.23 -18.57
CA TYR A 122 7.23 6.62 -19.98
C TYR A 122 8.12 5.80 -20.91
N ARG A 123 9.37 5.56 -20.54
CA ARG A 123 10.32 4.81 -21.37
C ARG A 123 9.93 3.33 -21.48
N GLY A 124 9.45 2.74 -20.40
CA GLY A 124 9.01 1.34 -20.35
C GLY A 124 7.59 1.14 -20.90
N ARG A 125 6.78 2.21 -20.96
CA ARG A 125 5.37 2.20 -21.38
C ARG A 125 4.49 1.25 -20.54
N HIS A 126 4.82 1.11 -19.26
CA HIS A 126 4.07 0.27 -18.30
C HIS A 126 3.98 0.93 -16.94
N LEU A 127 3.09 0.41 -16.09
CA LEU A 127 3.01 0.78 -14.68
C LEU A 127 4.17 0.13 -13.92
N SER A 128 4.77 0.89 -13.01
CA SER A 128 5.89 0.42 -12.20
C SER A 128 5.74 0.90 -10.77
N PHE A 129 6.18 0.07 -9.83
CA PHE A 129 6.33 0.44 -8.44
C PHE A 129 7.73 0.96 -8.14
N PHE A 130 7.79 2.04 -7.39
CA PHE A 130 9.02 2.62 -6.87
C PHE A 130 8.93 2.70 -5.35
N ARG A 131 9.83 2.05 -4.64
CA ARG A 131 9.86 2.13 -3.18
C ARG A 131 10.14 3.57 -2.77
N LEU A 132 9.34 4.13 -1.87
CA LEU A 132 9.52 5.51 -1.43
C LEU A 132 10.87 5.71 -0.73
N ASP A 133 11.29 4.77 0.09
CA ASP A 133 12.58 4.80 0.79
C ASP A 133 13.81 4.72 -0.14
N ALA A 134 13.61 4.38 -1.40
CA ALA A 134 14.65 4.37 -2.43
C ALA A 134 14.67 5.66 -3.27
N ILE A 135 13.64 6.49 -3.20
CA ILE A 135 13.56 7.77 -3.92
C ILE A 135 14.32 8.82 -3.12
N LYS A 136 15.34 9.43 -3.71
CA LYS A 136 16.18 10.45 -3.08
C LYS A 136 15.77 11.87 -3.43
N LYS A 137 15.15 12.04 -4.59
CA LYS A 137 14.75 13.36 -5.09
C LYS A 137 13.60 13.20 -6.07
N VAL A 138 12.68 14.12 -6.00
CA VAL A 138 11.59 14.32 -6.96
C VAL A 138 11.77 15.69 -7.59
N THR A 139 11.62 15.78 -8.91
CA THR A 139 11.53 17.05 -9.60
C THR A 139 10.22 17.07 -10.37
N ILE A 140 9.31 17.91 -9.93
CA ILE A 140 7.98 18.04 -10.53
C ILE A 140 8.11 18.66 -11.93
N GLY A 141 7.56 17.98 -12.93
CA GLY A 141 7.60 18.38 -14.33
C GLY A 141 6.34 19.11 -14.78
N ASN A 142 6.01 18.98 -16.05
CA ASN A 142 4.83 19.60 -16.64
C ASN A 142 3.54 18.82 -16.33
N VAL A 143 2.38 19.48 -16.47
CA VAL A 143 1.08 18.84 -16.38
C VAL A 143 0.97 17.75 -17.44
N GLU A 144 0.51 16.56 -17.03
CA GLU A 144 0.38 15.39 -17.90
C GLU A 144 -0.99 15.38 -18.59
N LYS A 145 -0.98 15.58 -19.90
CA LYS A 145 -2.23 15.65 -20.71
C LYS A 145 -3.00 14.31 -20.76
N HIS A 146 -2.28 13.20 -20.59
CA HIS A 146 -2.85 11.85 -20.67
C HIS A 146 -3.07 11.22 -19.30
N TYR A 147 -3.09 12.01 -18.23
CA TYR A 147 -3.22 11.52 -16.85
C TYR A 147 -4.43 10.58 -16.68
N SER A 148 -5.60 10.96 -17.19
CA SER A 148 -6.82 10.14 -17.11
C SER A 148 -6.69 8.80 -17.83
N LYS A 149 -5.91 8.74 -18.92
CA LYS A 149 -5.61 7.46 -19.60
C LYS A 149 -4.78 6.53 -18.70
N TYR A 150 -3.80 7.09 -17.97
CA TYR A 150 -2.95 6.30 -17.08
C TYR A 150 -3.70 5.85 -15.83
N LEU A 151 -4.66 6.63 -15.33
CA LEU A 151 -5.61 6.19 -14.30
C LEU A 151 -6.44 4.99 -14.78
N GLY A 152 -6.94 5.02 -16.01
CA GLY A 152 -7.65 3.87 -16.58
C GLY A 152 -6.78 2.60 -16.72
N TYR A 153 -5.46 2.76 -16.89
CA TYR A 153 -4.53 1.62 -16.82
C TYR A 153 -4.36 1.12 -15.39
N GLN A 154 -4.26 2.02 -14.42
CA GLN A 154 -4.16 1.69 -13.01
C GLN A 154 -5.41 0.93 -12.52
N GLU A 155 -6.62 1.36 -12.87
CA GLU A 155 -7.86 0.69 -12.49
C GLU A 155 -7.90 -0.77 -12.97
N LYS A 156 -7.48 -1.03 -14.22
CA LYS A 156 -7.38 -2.40 -14.75
C LYS A 156 -6.29 -3.21 -14.05
N PHE A 157 -5.18 -2.56 -13.74
CA PHE A 157 -4.05 -3.16 -13.06
C PHE A 157 -4.42 -3.57 -11.62
N ASP A 158 -5.15 -2.72 -10.91
CA ASP A 158 -5.59 -2.98 -9.53
C ASP A 158 -6.49 -4.22 -9.43
N GLN A 159 -7.21 -4.59 -10.48
CA GLN A 159 -8.08 -5.77 -10.50
C GLN A 159 -7.30 -7.09 -10.38
N HIS A 160 -6.00 -7.06 -10.68
CA HIS A 160 -5.12 -8.23 -10.67
C HIS A 160 -3.94 -8.08 -9.70
N LEU A 161 -3.90 -6.98 -8.95
CA LEU A 161 -2.80 -6.70 -8.04
C LEU A 161 -3.04 -7.33 -6.68
N TRP A 162 -2.29 -8.38 -6.34
CA TRP A 162 -2.38 -8.98 -5.00
C TRP A 162 -1.57 -8.21 -3.96
N GLY A 163 -0.34 -7.86 -4.27
CA GLY A 163 0.58 -7.08 -3.44
C GLY A 163 1.07 -5.82 -4.12
N VAL A 164 2.37 -5.62 -4.15
CA VAL A 164 3.06 -4.45 -4.73
C VAL A 164 4.14 -4.85 -5.74
N SER A 165 4.09 -6.07 -6.22
CA SER A 165 4.98 -6.61 -7.26
C SER A 165 4.20 -6.96 -8.52
N THR A 166 4.84 -6.82 -9.67
CA THR A 166 4.30 -7.18 -10.98
C THR A 166 5.02 -8.39 -11.58
N GLY A 167 5.93 -9.00 -10.82
CA GLY A 167 6.82 -10.01 -11.36
C GLY A 167 7.81 -9.45 -12.39
N PRO A 168 8.77 -10.27 -12.84
CA PRO A 168 9.79 -9.84 -13.78
C PRO A 168 9.24 -9.60 -15.19
N ASP A 169 8.21 -10.33 -15.60
CA ASP A 169 7.69 -10.36 -16.97
C ASP A 169 6.42 -9.53 -17.14
N HIS A 170 5.87 -8.98 -16.06
CA HIS A 170 4.60 -8.23 -16.02
C HIS A 170 3.40 -9.01 -16.59
N ASN A 171 3.48 -10.34 -16.58
CA ASN A 171 2.39 -11.23 -16.99
C ASN A 171 1.51 -11.60 -15.81
N LEU A 172 0.27 -11.98 -16.11
CA LEU A 172 -0.62 -12.54 -15.10
C LEU A 172 -0.31 -14.02 -14.89
N ASP A 173 -0.20 -14.40 -13.64
CA ASP A 173 -0.19 -15.79 -13.20
C ASP A 173 -1.60 -16.22 -12.85
N HIS A 174 -2.00 -17.38 -13.36
CA HIS A 174 -3.24 -18.04 -12.94
C HIS A 174 -2.97 -18.94 -11.76
N ILE A 175 -3.81 -18.87 -10.72
CA ILE A 175 -3.70 -19.70 -9.54
C ILE A 175 -5.06 -20.29 -9.17
N GLU A 176 -5.08 -21.59 -8.89
CA GLU A 176 -6.21 -22.32 -8.32
C GLU A 176 -5.77 -23.05 -7.05
N MET A 177 -6.53 -22.90 -5.98
CA MET A 177 -6.34 -23.62 -4.73
C MET A 177 -7.64 -24.27 -4.29
N SER A 178 -7.66 -25.59 -4.13
CA SER A 178 -8.78 -26.32 -3.54
C SER A 178 -8.51 -26.59 -2.06
N VAL A 179 -9.47 -26.24 -1.23
CA VAL A 179 -9.38 -26.33 0.24
C VAL A 179 -10.50 -27.23 0.74
N HIS A 180 -10.13 -28.21 1.56
CA HIS A 180 -11.06 -29.10 2.26
C HIS A 180 -11.37 -28.56 3.66
N PHE A 181 -12.60 -28.76 4.15
CA PHE A 181 -13.04 -28.46 5.49
C PHE A 181 -14.05 -29.51 5.98
N ASP A 182 -13.99 -29.85 7.27
CA ASP A 182 -14.87 -30.81 7.86
C ASP A 182 -16.27 -30.21 8.16
N PRO A 183 -17.33 -31.06 8.37
CA PRO A 183 -18.64 -30.57 8.78
C PRO A 183 -18.54 -29.74 10.07
N GLY A 184 -19.11 -28.54 10.05
CA GLY A 184 -19.02 -27.57 11.16
C GLY A 184 -17.83 -26.58 11.03
N GLU A 185 -17.04 -26.71 9.99
CA GLU A 185 -15.91 -25.79 9.70
C GLU A 185 -16.19 -24.84 8.53
N GLU A 186 -17.45 -24.51 8.25
CA GLU A 186 -17.84 -23.58 7.17
C GLU A 186 -17.20 -22.22 7.29
N PHE A 187 -16.63 -21.90 8.47
CA PHE A 187 -15.84 -20.67 8.67
C PHE A 187 -14.62 -20.59 7.73
N VAL A 188 -14.11 -21.73 7.22
CA VAL A 188 -13.00 -21.78 6.25
C VAL A 188 -13.42 -21.15 4.93
N LEU A 189 -14.61 -21.49 4.43
CA LEU A 189 -15.20 -20.89 3.23
C LEU A 189 -15.42 -19.38 3.44
N HIS A 190 -16.03 -19.00 4.58
CA HIS A 190 -16.23 -17.58 4.90
C HIS A 190 -14.93 -16.81 5.04
N ARG A 191 -13.88 -17.48 5.53
CA ARG A 191 -12.55 -16.89 5.63
C ARG A 191 -11.95 -16.65 4.26
N LEU A 192 -12.01 -17.61 3.35
CA LEU A 192 -11.55 -17.45 1.96
C LEU A 192 -12.25 -16.26 1.29
N GLU A 193 -13.57 -16.19 1.40
CA GLU A 193 -14.38 -15.11 0.83
C GLU A 193 -14.02 -13.73 1.40
N ARG A 194 -13.83 -13.66 2.71
CA ARG A 194 -13.52 -12.39 3.39
C ARG A 194 -12.10 -11.91 3.14
N GLU A 195 -11.11 -12.82 3.05
CA GLU A 195 -9.70 -12.48 3.00
C GLU A 195 -9.14 -12.39 1.58
N LYS A 196 -9.83 -12.96 0.59
CA LYS A 196 -9.41 -12.79 -0.81
C LYS A 196 -9.42 -11.31 -1.18
N ARG A 197 -8.39 -10.88 -1.87
CA ARG A 197 -8.31 -9.51 -2.42
C ARG A 197 -8.99 -9.42 -3.78
N HIS A 198 -8.76 -10.46 -4.60
CA HIS A 198 -9.30 -10.64 -5.93
C HIS A 198 -9.65 -12.11 -6.15
N GLY A 199 -10.28 -12.42 -7.27
CA GLY A 199 -10.62 -13.79 -7.66
C GLY A 199 -11.98 -14.25 -7.14
N THR A 200 -12.27 -15.52 -7.36
CA THR A 200 -13.55 -16.17 -7.06
C THR A 200 -13.33 -17.32 -6.11
N VAL A 201 -14.35 -17.62 -5.30
CA VAL A 201 -14.42 -18.81 -4.48
C VAL A 201 -15.68 -19.58 -4.90
N GLU A 202 -15.53 -20.85 -5.22
CA GLU A 202 -16.60 -21.74 -5.64
C GLU A 202 -16.66 -22.93 -4.70
N LEU A 203 -17.88 -23.31 -4.28
CA LEU A 203 -18.10 -24.54 -3.56
C LEU A 203 -18.16 -25.69 -4.59
N LEU A 204 -17.23 -26.65 -4.51
CA LEU A 204 -17.19 -27.82 -5.41
C LEU A 204 -18.11 -28.93 -4.92
N ASP A 205 -18.16 -29.13 -3.61
CA ASP A 205 -19.02 -30.08 -2.93
C ASP A 205 -19.29 -29.58 -1.49
N SER A 206 -19.90 -30.43 -0.66
CA SER A 206 -20.30 -30.07 0.74
C SER A 206 -19.10 -29.74 1.65
N GLN A 207 -17.89 -30.11 1.28
CA GLN A 207 -16.68 -30.01 2.13
C GLN A 207 -15.45 -29.47 1.40
N THR A 208 -15.59 -29.10 0.12
CA THR A 208 -14.45 -28.62 -0.69
C THR A 208 -14.83 -27.36 -1.42
N CYS A 209 -14.00 -26.34 -1.30
CA CYS A 209 -14.13 -25.12 -2.08
C CYS A 209 -12.85 -24.83 -2.87
N ARG A 210 -13.01 -24.12 -3.99
CA ARG A 210 -11.91 -23.70 -4.86
C ARG A 210 -11.83 -22.18 -4.88
N PHE A 211 -10.64 -21.66 -4.61
CA PHE A 211 -10.27 -20.29 -4.91
C PHE A 211 -9.56 -20.25 -6.26
N SER A 212 -9.87 -19.26 -7.10
CA SER A 212 -9.23 -19.04 -8.40
C SER A 212 -9.01 -17.54 -8.63
N ALA A 213 -7.82 -17.16 -9.10
CA ALA A 213 -7.48 -15.78 -9.42
C ALA A 213 -6.41 -15.69 -10.51
N ASP A 214 -6.47 -14.58 -11.26
CA ASP A 214 -5.39 -14.12 -12.13
C ASP A 214 -4.72 -12.93 -11.46
N VAL A 215 -3.44 -13.06 -11.11
CA VAL A 215 -2.70 -12.05 -10.32
C VAL A 215 -1.35 -11.75 -10.94
N TYR A 216 -0.88 -10.51 -10.77
CA TYR A 216 0.52 -10.20 -11.02
C TYR A 216 1.36 -10.80 -9.89
N ASP A 217 2.47 -11.45 -10.25
CA ASP A 217 3.44 -12.04 -9.32
C ASP A 217 2.79 -12.95 -8.25
N ALA A 218 2.53 -14.19 -8.64
CA ALA A 218 1.91 -15.19 -7.76
C ALA A 218 2.71 -15.43 -6.46
N SER A 219 3.96 -15.01 -6.35
CA SER A 219 4.72 -15.09 -5.11
C SER A 219 4.15 -14.22 -3.99
N GLU A 220 3.47 -13.12 -4.34
CA GLU A 220 2.84 -12.22 -3.37
C GLU A 220 1.63 -12.84 -2.65
N ILE A 221 0.99 -13.85 -3.25
CA ILE A 221 -0.16 -14.54 -2.64
C ILE A 221 0.28 -15.68 -1.69
N LEU A 222 1.51 -16.19 -1.82
CA LEU A 222 2.01 -17.33 -1.04
C LEU A 222 1.81 -17.21 0.48
N PRO A 223 2.09 -16.08 1.13
CA PRO A 223 1.88 -15.95 2.57
C PRO A 223 0.43 -16.21 2.98
N TRP A 224 -0.53 -15.78 2.15
CA TRP A 224 -1.94 -16.01 2.41
C TRP A 224 -2.33 -17.46 2.15
N LEU A 225 -1.87 -18.09 1.04
CA LEU A 225 -2.11 -19.51 0.76
C LEU A 225 -1.60 -20.39 1.91
N ARG A 226 -0.40 -20.08 2.43
CA ARG A 226 0.21 -20.82 3.55
C ARG A 226 -0.64 -20.81 4.82
N THR A 227 -1.54 -19.86 4.99
CA THR A 227 -2.46 -19.85 6.13
C THR A 227 -3.53 -20.95 6.07
N PHE A 228 -3.68 -21.62 4.91
CA PHE A 228 -4.56 -22.77 4.70
C PHE A 228 -3.80 -24.11 4.61
N ILE A 229 -2.49 -24.11 4.95
CA ILE A 229 -1.68 -25.33 4.93
C ILE A 229 -2.32 -26.42 5.82
N GLY A 230 -2.31 -27.66 5.33
CA GLY A 230 -3.01 -28.78 5.99
C GLY A 230 -4.48 -28.96 5.56
N ARG A 231 -5.05 -27.96 4.86
CA ARG A 231 -6.40 -28.03 4.27
C ARG A 231 -6.37 -27.98 2.74
N ILE A 232 -5.23 -27.60 2.16
CA ILE A 232 -5.04 -27.57 0.70
C ILE A 232 -4.97 -29.00 0.18
N VAL A 233 -5.88 -29.38 -0.70
CA VAL A 233 -5.95 -30.70 -1.34
C VAL A 233 -5.46 -30.66 -2.78
N ASP A 234 -5.51 -29.50 -3.44
CA ASP A 234 -4.96 -29.27 -4.78
C ASP A 234 -4.51 -27.82 -4.92
N LEU A 235 -3.35 -27.64 -5.56
CA LEU A 235 -2.79 -26.31 -5.85
C LEU A 235 -2.21 -26.32 -7.25
N LYS A 236 -2.72 -25.42 -8.09
CA LYS A 236 -2.21 -25.20 -9.46
C LYS A 236 -1.80 -23.75 -9.59
N CYS A 237 -0.68 -23.54 -10.25
CA CYS A 237 -0.20 -22.20 -10.57
C CYS A 237 0.54 -22.24 -11.92
N SER A 238 0.39 -21.19 -12.72
CA SER A 238 1.18 -21.01 -13.95
C SER A 238 2.66 -20.71 -13.63
N SER A 239 2.93 -20.16 -12.46
CA SER A 239 4.28 -19.91 -11.97
C SER A 239 4.81 -21.12 -11.20
N GLN A 240 5.88 -21.74 -11.70
CA GLN A 240 6.54 -22.89 -11.06
C GLN A 240 7.07 -22.54 -9.67
N TYR A 241 7.51 -21.30 -9.45
CA TYR A 241 8.03 -20.82 -8.18
C TYR A 241 7.04 -20.95 -7.01
N VAL A 242 5.74 -20.95 -7.29
CA VAL A 242 4.69 -21.09 -6.26
C VAL A 242 4.47 -22.54 -5.87
N LEU A 243 4.78 -23.49 -6.79
CA LEU A 243 4.57 -24.92 -6.59
C LEU A 243 5.75 -25.61 -5.88
N ASP A 244 6.95 -25.02 -5.96
CA ASP A 244 8.17 -25.46 -5.26
C ASP A 244 8.17 -24.99 -3.79
#